data_6dd04238fa256f11d410d7e97c14338c
#
_entry.id   6dd04238fa256f11d410d7e97c14338c
#
_cell.length_a   1.000
_cell.length_b   1.000
_cell.length_c   1.000
_cell.angle_alpha   90.00
_cell.angle_beta   90.00
_cell.angle_gamma   90.00
#
_symmetry.space_group_name_H-M   'P 1'
#
loop_
_entity.id
_entity.type
_entity.pdbx_description
1 polymer ?
#
loop_
_entity_poly.entity_id
_entity_poly.type
_entity_poly.pdbx_seq_one_letter_code
_entity_poly.pdbx_strand_id
1 'polypeptide(L)' 'MGRRKLHRRTIDLHGIRHHKVIPLLEKKLLNGKKDYLNTEVITGDSDYMKEIVWDFLDEHDFKYMIESYNMGTTLIVG' A
#
# COMPACT_ATOMS: atom_id res chain seq x y z
N MET A 1 8.13 27.68 8.24
CA MET A 1 8.01 26.94 8.21
C MET A 1 8.05 26.46 7.44
N GLY A 2 7.91 26.39 7.26
CA GLY A 2 7.71 25.74 6.42
C GLY A 2 8.05 24.48 6.08
N ARG A 3 7.88 23.85 6.60
CA ARG A 3 8.17 22.73 6.37
C ARG A 3 7.34 22.18 5.57
N ARG A 4 7.47 21.56 4.68
CA ARG A 4 6.66 20.96 4.01
C ARG A 4 6.70 19.69 4.35
N LYS A 5 5.73 19.13 4.49
CA LYS A 5 5.63 17.89 4.79
C LYS A 5 5.44 17.11 3.66
N LEU A 6 6.09 16.02 3.45
CA LEU A 6 5.81 15.09 2.46
C LEU A 6 4.63 14.33 2.90
N HIS A 7 3.54 14.51 2.23
CA HIS A 7 2.38 13.78 2.57
C HIS A 7 2.48 12.39 2.05
N ARG A 8 2.58 11.44 2.94
CA ARG A 8 2.60 10.05 2.57
C ARG A 8 1.21 9.51 2.83
N ARG A 9 0.56 9.08 1.80
CA ARG A 9 -0.76 8.50 1.95
C ARG A 9 -0.64 7.14 2.61
N THR A 10 -1.62 6.78 3.37
CA THR A 10 -1.59 5.51 4.10
C THR A 10 -2.86 4.74 3.80
N ILE A 11 -2.70 3.49 3.38
CA ILE A 11 -3.81 2.58 3.22
C ILE A 11 -3.63 1.54 4.30
N ASP A 12 -4.45 1.61 5.32
CA ASP A 12 -4.33 0.71 6.47
C ASP A 12 -5.28 -0.46 6.28
N LEU A 13 -4.71 -1.62 6.02
CA LEU A 13 -5.48 -2.83 5.83
C LEU A 13 -5.56 -3.68 7.07
N HIS A 14 -4.96 -3.21 8.15
CA HIS A 14 -4.99 -3.92 9.41
C HIS A 14 -6.46 -4.07 9.84
N GLY A 15 -6.89 -5.28 10.06
CA GLY A 15 -8.26 -5.53 10.46
C GLY A 15 -9.28 -5.59 9.33
N ILE A 16 -8.86 -5.36 8.09
CA ILE A 16 -9.74 -5.46 6.95
C ILE A 16 -9.85 -6.92 6.54
N ARG A 17 -11.04 -7.37 6.21
CA ARG A 17 -11.22 -8.74 5.79
C ARG A 17 -10.57 -8.96 4.43
N HIS A 18 -10.00 -10.14 4.24
CA HIS A 18 -9.20 -10.39 3.04
C HIS A 18 -9.99 -10.19 1.75
N HIS A 19 -11.25 -10.58 1.74
CA HIS A 19 -12.03 -10.46 0.50
C HIS A 19 -12.37 -9.01 0.16
N LYS A 20 -12.10 -8.08 1.07
CA LYS A 20 -12.35 -6.67 0.81
C LYS A 20 -11.09 -5.91 0.43
N VAL A 21 -9.95 -6.59 0.48
CA VAL A 21 -8.67 -5.92 0.23
C VAL A 21 -8.52 -5.50 -1.23
N ILE A 22 -8.77 -6.42 -2.15
CA ILE A 22 -8.59 -6.12 -3.57
C ILE A 22 -9.52 -4.99 -4.02
N PRO A 23 -10.83 -5.01 -3.71
CA PRO A 23 -11.67 -3.88 -4.11
C PRO A 23 -11.21 -2.57 -3.50
N LEU A 24 -10.69 -2.60 -2.28
CA LEU A 24 -10.23 -1.39 -1.64
C LEU A 24 -8.98 -0.86 -2.32
N LEU A 25 -8.04 -1.74 -2.67
CA LEU A 25 -6.84 -1.34 -3.36
C LEU A 25 -7.18 -0.79 -4.76
N GLU A 26 -8.12 -1.42 -5.43
CA GLU A 26 -8.55 -0.94 -6.74
C GLU A 26 -9.10 0.47 -6.62
N LYS A 27 -9.93 0.70 -5.63
CA LYS A 27 -10.52 2.00 -5.46
C LYS A 27 -9.49 3.06 -5.15
N LYS A 28 -8.50 2.72 -4.36
CA LYS A 28 -7.53 3.71 -3.91
C LYS A 28 -6.36 3.90 -4.84
N LEU A 29 -6.01 2.88 -5.60
CA LEU A 29 -4.83 2.96 -6.45
C LEU A 29 -5.14 3.02 -7.94
N LEU A 30 -6.30 2.55 -8.37
CA LEU A 30 -6.62 2.47 -9.78
C LEU A 30 -7.72 3.42 -10.21
N ASN A 31 -7.97 4.45 -9.44
CA ASN A 31 -9.10 5.32 -9.75
C ASN A 31 -8.75 6.46 -10.71
N GLY A 32 -7.67 6.31 -11.43
CA GLY A 32 -7.30 7.29 -12.43
C GLY A 32 -6.35 8.36 -11.99
N LYS A 33 -6.08 8.42 -10.69
CA LYS A 33 -5.15 9.40 -10.21
C LYS A 33 -3.77 8.81 -10.16
N LYS A 34 -2.79 9.64 -10.29
CA LYS A 34 -1.43 9.18 -10.30
C LYS A 34 -0.68 9.51 -9.03
N ASP A 35 -1.38 9.71 -7.97
CA ASP A 35 -0.74 10.11 -6.73
C ASP A 35 -0.58 8.94 -5.77
N TYR A 36 -0.26 7.76 -6.32
CA TYR A 36 -0.02 6.61 -5.48
C TYR A 36 1.43 6.51 -5.01
N LEU A 37 2.28 7.37 -5.51
CA LEU A 37 3.67 7.35 -5.08
C LEU A 37 3.78 7.71 -3.61
N ASN A 38 4.68 7.05 -2.93
CA ASN A 38 4.87 7.25 -1.50
C ASN A 38 3.67 6.83 -0.66
N THR A 39 2.84 5.93 -1.19
CA THR A 39 1.73 5.41 -0.42
C THR A 39 2.22 4.23 0.40
N GLU A 40 1.92 4.26 1.69
CA GLU A 40 2.23 3.15 2.57
C GLU A 40 1.03 2.26 2.65
N VAL A 41 1.23 0.96 2.50
CA VAL A 41 0.15 -0.02 2.68
C VAL A 41 0.49 -0.81 3.93
N ILE A 42 -0.33 -0.68 4.94
CA ILE A 42 -0.08 -1.33 6.22
C ILE A 42 -0.83 -2.65 6.25
N THR A 43 -0.08 -3.74 6.24
CA THR A 43 -0.66 -5.08 6.26
C THR A 43 -0.62 -5.71 7.64
N GLY A 44 0.17 -5.16 8.53
CA GLY A 44 0.41 -5.78 9.81
C GLY A 44 1.29 -7.01 9.62
N ASP A 45 1.24 -7.93 10.56
CA ASP A 45 2.09 -9.11 10.53
C ASP A 45 1.51 -10.28 9.75
N SER A 46 0.40 -10.10 9.09
CA SER A 46 -0.26 -11.19 8.39
C SER A 46 0.46 -11.49 7.09
N ASP A 47 1.05 -12.67 6.98
CA ASP A 47 1.72 -13.07 5.75
C ASP A 47 0.72 -13.21 4.61
N TYR A 48 -0.47 -13.68 4.90
CA TYR A 48 -1.49 -13.83 3.88
C TYR A 48 -1.88 -12.47 3.31
N MET A 49 -2.04 -11.48 4.18
CA MET A 49 -2.37 -10.13 3.72
C MET A 49 -1.25 -9.57 2.86
N LYS A 50 0.00 -9.81 3.25
CA LYS A 50 1.14 -9.34 2.47
C LYS A 50 1.12 -9.95 1.08
N GLU A 51 0.81 -11.24 0.98
CA GLU A 51 0.74 -11.89 -0.33
C GLU A 51 -0.34 -11.28 -1.20
N ILE A 52 -1.50 -11.01 -0.64
CA ILE A 52 -2.58 -10.43 -1.41
C ILE A 52 -2.16 -9.06 -1.96
N VAL A 53 -1.55 -8.26 -1.12
CA VAL A 53 -1.14 -6.92 -1.52
C VAL A 53 -0.03 -6.98 -2.55
N TRP A 54 0.99 -7.80 -2.31
CA TRP A 54 2.13 -7.87 -3.22
C TRP A 54 1.71 -8.43 -4.57
N ASP A 55 0.82 -9.44 -4.59
CA ASP A 55 0.33 -9.98 -5.85
C ASP A 55 -0.44 -8.92 -6.62
N PHE A 56 -1.25 -8.13 -5.92
CA PHE A 56 -1.99 -7.06 -6.57
C PHE A 56 -1.02 -6.03 -7.18
N LEU A 57 -0.01 -5.65 -6.43
CA LEU A 57 0.94 -4.65 -6.90
C LEU A 57 1.75 -5.18 -8.09
N ASP A 58 2.14 -6.45 -8.03
CA ASP A 58 2.87 -7.05 -9.13
C ASP A 58 2.01 -7.13 -10.38
N GLU A 59 0.74 -7.48 -10.20
CA GLU A 59 -0.16 -7.62 -11.32
C GLU A 59 -0.39 -6.32 -12.06
N HIS A 60 -0.35 -5.22 -11.35
CA HIS A 60 -0.59 -3.91 -11.93
C HIS A 60 0.71 -3.13 -12.17
N ASP A 61 1.84 -3.81 -12.10
CA ASP A 61 3.13 -3.21 -12.40
C ASP A 61 3.53 -2.07 -11.48
N PHE A 62 3.04 -2.07 -10.26
CA PHE A 62 3.49 -1.11 -9.28
C PHE A 62 4.85 -1.55 -8.76
N LYS A 63 5.70 -0.59 -8.46
CA LYS A 63 6.96 -0.89 -7.83
C LYS A 63 6.84 -0.54 -6.37
N TYR A 64 7.36 -1.41 -5.52
CA TYR A 64 7.22 -1.22 -4.09
C TYR A 64 8.43 -1.77 -3.37
N MET A 65 8.57 -1.37 -2.11
CA MET A 65 9.64 -1.89 -1.28
C MET A 65 9.09 -2.14 0.11
N ILE A 66 9.72 -3.08 0.82
CA ILE A 66 9.32 -3.40 2.17
C ILE A 66 10.32 -2.73 3.08
N GLU A 67 9.81 -1.92 3.99
CA GLU A 67 10.70 -1.19 4.89
C GLU A 67 11.27 -2.15 5.91
N SER A 68 12.59 -2.21 6.00
CA SER A 68 13.24 -3.25 6.79
C SER A 68 12.98 -3.13 8.28
N TYR A 69 12.69 -1.94 8.77
CA TYR A 69 12.44 -1.76 10.18
C TYR A 69 10.94 -1.82 10.49
N ASN A 70 10.11 -1.99 9.50
CA ASN A 70 8.68 -2.08 9.72
C ASN A 70 8.11 -3.07 8.72
N MET A 71 8.18 -4.33 9.08
CA MET A 71 7.81 -5.39 8.16
C MET A 71 6.33 -5.47 7.87
N GLY A 72 5.52 -4.75 8.61
CA GLY A 72 4.10 -4.70 8.33
C GLY A 72 3.71 -3.62 7.36
N THR A 73 4.68 -2.93 6.75
CA THR A 73 4.41 -1.81 5.85
C THR A 73 5.11 -2.00 4.53
N THR A 74 4.37 -1.79 3.46
CA THR A 74 4.91 -1.82 2.09
C THR A 74 4.76 -0.43 1.51
N LEU A 75 5.83 0.09 0.94
CA LEU A 75 5.84 1.43 0.38
C LEU A 75 5.81 1.35 -1.13
N ILE A 76 4.87 2.02 -1.76
CA ILE A 76 4.77 2.04 -3.22
C ILE A 76 5.66 3.16 -3.73
N VAL A 77 6.60 2.81 -4.58
CA VAL A 77 7.59 3.76 -5.06
C VAL A 77 7.55 4.01 -6.57
N GLY A 78 6.68 3.37 -7.27
CA GLY A 78 6.63 3.63 -8.72
C GLY A 78 5.56 2.96 -9.50
#